data_9cdd02ad7b0c961411a2843cc2eabea4
#
_entry.id   9cdd02ad7b0c961411a2843cc2eabea4
#
_cell.length_a   1.000
_cell.length_b   1.000
_cell.length_c   1.000
_cell.angle_alpha   90.00
_cell.angle_beta   90.00
_cell.angle_gamma   90.00
#
_symmetry.space_group_name_H-M   'P 1'
#
loop_
_entity.id
_entity.type
_entity.pdbx_description
1 polymer ?
#
loop_
_entity_poly.entity_id
_entity_poly.type
_entity_poly.pdbx_seq_one_letter_code
_entity_poly.pdbx_strand_id
1 'polypeptide(L)'
;IVSRDWSSDVCSSDLMYPILKAEKLADKIYLMEVKAPRVAKSCQPGEFVIVKIDEAGERIPLTICDYNREEGTITIVFQTVGASSEKMSHLQAGDSFHDFVGPLGNPSEFVKEDLEVLKNKKYLFVAGGVGTAPVYPQVKWLKEHGIDADVIVGAKTKDLLILEKEMEAVAGNLYVTTDDGSYVRKGMVTDVIKDLVQNQGKKYDVCVAIGPMIMMKFVCLLTKELEIPTIVSLNPIMVDGTGMCGACRVTVGGEVKFACVDGPEFDGHAVNFDEAMKRQQMYKTAEGRAILKLQEGDTHHGGCGHCSDN
;
A
#
# COMPACT_ATOMS: atom_id res chain seq x y z
N ILE A 1 8.40 22.10 -46.03
CA ILE A 1 8.99 21.71 -44.73
C ILE A 1 8.39 22.64 -43.69
N VAL A 2 7.35 22.22 -42.98
CA VAL A 2 6.75 22.97 -41.89
C VAL A 2 7.49 22.57 -40.63
N SER A 3 8.36 23.43 -40.11
CA SER A 3 8.91 23.28 -38.77
C SER A 3 7.78 23.50 -37.76
N ARG A 4 7.31 22.43 -37.15
CA ARG A 4 6.47 22.56 -35.95
C ARG A 4 7.40 22.94 -34.81
N ASP A 5 7.20 24.14 -34.31
CA ASP A 5 7.80 24.62 -33.08
C ASP A 5 7.23 23.80 -31.91
N TRP A 6 8.04 22.97 -31.28
CA TRP A 6 7.66 22.11 -30.15
C TRP A 6 7.88 22.79 -28.78
N SER A 7 8.08 24.12 -28.79
CA SER A 7 8.63 24.80 -27.61
C SER A 7 7.66 25.69 -26.82
N SER A 8 6.35 25.68 -27.03
CA SER A 8 5.56 26.75 -26.40
C SER A 8 4.30 26.35 -25.58
N ASP A 9 3.88 25.09 -25.49
CA ASP A 9 2.59 24.79 -24.86
C ASP A 9 2.58 23.75 -23.73
N VAL A 10 3.72 23.41 -23.13
CA VAL A 10 3.72 22.69 -21.86
C VAL A 10 3.90 23.70 -20.73
N CYS A 11 2.79 24.27 -20.29
CA CYS A 11 2.78 25.07 -19.07
C CYS A 11 3.23 24.19 -17.91
N SER A 12 4.14 24.65 -17.07
CA SER A 12 4.64 23.88 -15.90
C SER A 12 3.52 23.44 -14.94
N SER A 13 2.35 24.08 -15.00
CA SER A 13 1.13 23.69 -14.28
C SER A 13 0.51 22.38 -14.78
N ASP A 14 0.77 21.96 -16.03
CA ASP A 14 0.22 20.74 -16.61
C ASP A 14 0.95 19.47 -16.15
N LEU A 15 2.08 19.61 -15.46
CA LEU A 15 2.89 18.52 -14.92
C LEU A 15 2.64 18.25 -13.43
N MET A 16 1.77 19.04 -12.78
CA MET A 16 1.45 18.87 -11.37
C MET A 16 0.22 17.95 -11.20
N TYR A 17 0.20 17.18 -10.12
CA TYR A 17 -0.87 16.27 -9.79
C TYR A 17 -1.70 16.83 -8.64
N PRO A 18 -2.79 17.59 -8.92
CA PRO A 18 -3.57 18.25 -7.88
C PRO A 18 -4.32 17.27 -7.00
N ILE A 19 -4.29 17.55 -5.70
CA ILE A 19 -5.03 16.84 -4.67
C ILE A 19 -6.45 17.43 -4.64
N LEU A 20 -7.45 16.61 -4.94
CA LEU A 20 -8.85 17.03 -4.96
C LEU A 20 -9.50 16.89 -3.59
N LYS A 21 -9.07 15.89 -2.82
CA LYS A 21 -9.54 15.61 -1.47
C LYS A 21 -8.37 15.18 -0.59
N ALA A 22 -8.34 15.65 0.65
CA ALA A 22 -7.45 15.17 1.69
C ALA A 22 -8.28 14.99 2.97
N GLU A 23 -8.20 13.82 3.58
CA GLU A 23 -9.00 13.46 4.75
C GLU A 23 -8.18 12.63 5.74
N LYS A 24 -8.33 12.91 7.03
CA LYS A 24 -7.77 12.08 8.09
C LYS A 24 -8.77 10.97 8.43
N LEU A 25 -8.44 9.72 8.11
CA LEU A 25 -9.30 8.55 8.39
C LEU A 25 -9.18 8.08 9.85
N ALA A 26 -7.95 8.08 10.38
CA ALA A 26 -7.66 7.64 11.74
C ALA A 26 -6.41 8.35 12.26
N ASP A 27 -5.97 8.06 13.48
CA ASP A 27 -4.72 8.64 13.96
C ASP A 27 -3.56 8.21 13.07
N LYS A 28 -2.83 9.22 12.53
CA LYS A 28 -1.72 9.05 11.58
C LYS A 28 -2.08 8.34 10.27
N ILE A 29 -3.35 8.20 9.91
CA ILE A 29 -3.77 7.60 8.64
C ILE A 29 -4.59 8.61 7.86
N TYR A 30 -4.18 8.84 6.62
CA TYR A 30 -4.74 9.85 5.72
C TYR A 30 -5.13 9.25 4.38
N LEU A 31 -6.18 9.79 3.79
CA LEU A 31 -6.64 9.50 2.43
C LEU A 31 -6.46 10.76 1.59
N MET A 32 -5.97 10.58 0.38
CA MET A 32 -5.92 11.63 -0.64
C MET A 32 -6.48 11.13 -1.96
N GLU A 33 -7.30 11.97 -2.59
CA GLU A 33 -7.74 11.78 -3.96
C GLU A 33 -6.98 12.74 -4.87
N VAL A 34 -6.33 12.18 -5.89
CA VAL A 34 -5.37 12.89 -6.74
C VAL A 34 -5.84 12.82 -8.19
N LYS A 35 -5.81 13.94 -8.89
CA LYS A 35 -6.08 14.01 -10.33
C LYS A 35 -4.90 13.45 -11.10
N ALA A 36 -5.03 12.23 -11.62
CA ALA A 36 -4.00 11.51 -12.37
C ALA A 36 -4.62 10.68 -13.51
N PRO A 37 -5.17 11.32 -14.55
CA PRO A 37 -6.03 10.65 -15.53
C PRO A 37 -5.31 9.57 -16.33
N ARG A 38 -4.00 9.70 -16.58
CA ARG A 38 -3.21 8.67 -17.27
C ARG A 38 -3.08 7.41 -16.42
N VAL A 39 -2.83 7.57 -15.12
CA VAL A 39 -2.74 6.46 -14.16
C VAL A 39 -4.12 5.81 -13.99
N ALA A 40 -5.16 6.61 -13.72
CA ALA A 40 -6.52 6.13 -13.51
C ALA A 40 -7.07 5.31 -14.70
N LYS A 41 -6.70 5.69 -15.93
CA LYS A 41 -7.14 4.98 -17.14
C LYS A 41 -6.60 3.56 -17.23
N SER A 42 -5.37 3.32 -16.78
CA SER A 42 -4.63 2.06 -17.00
C SER A 42 -4.46 1.21 -15.75
N CYS A 43 -4.63 1.77 -14.55
CA CYS A 43 -4.39 1.03 -13.32
C CYS A 43 -5.38 -0.12 -13.09
N GLN A 44 -4.88 -1.13 -12.39
CA GLN A 44 -5.60 -2.33 -11.98
C GLN A 44 -5.39 -2.58 -10.48
N PRO A 45 -6.24 -3.39 -9.83
CA PRO A 45 -6.03 -3.81 -8.44
C PRO A 45 -4.66 -4.46 -8.23
N GLY A 46 -4.02 -4.18 -7.10
CA GLY A 46 -2.69 -4.71 -6.74
C GLY A 46 -1.53 -3.81 -7.16
N GLU A 47 -1.74 -2.87 -8.10
CA GLU A 47 -0.72 -1.93 -8.53
C GLU A 47 -0.54 -0.76 -7.55
N PHE A 48 0.58 -0.06 -7.68
CA PHE A 48 0.94 1.06 -6.83
C PHE A 48 1.43 2.27 -7.65
N VAL A 49 1.61 3.38 -6.97
CA VAL A 49 2.22 4.59 -7.50
C VAL A 49 3.43 4.99 -6.65
N ILE A 50 4.35 5.74 -7.22
CA ILE A 50 5.38 6.47 -6.46
C ILE A 50 5.04 7.95 -6.52
N VAL A 51 4.91 8.56 -5.35
CA VAL A 51 4.65 9.98 -5.21
C VAL A 51 5.89 10.73 -4.71
N LYS A 52 5.99 12.01 -5.07
CA LYS A 52 7.02 12.92 -4.61
C LYS A 52 6.36 14.26 -4.31
N ILE A 53 6.58 14.81 -3.12
CA ILE A 53 5.87 15.99 -2.64
C ILE A 53 6.39 17.25 -3.35
N ASP A 54 7.71 17.42 -3.44
CA ASP A 54 8.40 18.55 -4.01
C ASP A 54 9.71 18.10 -4.70
N GLU A 55 10.42 19.02 -5.33
CA GLU A 55 11.66 18.70 -6.07
C GLU A 55 12.73 18.03 -5.21
N ALA A 56 12.83 18.38 -3.94
CA ALA A 56 13.78 17.81 -2.98
C ALA A 56 13.20 16.59 -2.22
N GLY A 57 11.91 16.29 -2.40
CA GLY A 57 11.18 15.24 -1.68
C GLY A 57 11.65 13.84 -1.99
N GLU A 58 11.45 12.95 -1.04
CA GLU A 58 11.68 11.52 -1.23
C GLU A 58 10.58 10.88 -2.09
N ARG A 59 10.92 9.78 -2.73
CA ARG A 59 10.01 8.98 -3.53
C ARG A 59 9.32 7.96 -2.60
N ILE A 60 7.98 8.04 -2.51
CA ILE A 60 7.17 7.24 -1.58
C ILE A 60 6.28 6.29 -2.38
N PRO A 61 6.46 4.97 -2.26
CA PRO A 61 5.57 4.00 -2.90
C PRO A 61 4.27 3.89 -2.10
N LEU A 62 3.13 4.01 -2.78
CA LEU A 62 1.80 3.89 -2.20
C LEU A 62 0.91 3.04 -3.09
N THR A 63 0.27 2.02 -2.51
CA THR A 63 -0.68 1.20 -3.25
C THR A 63 -1.92 2.01 -3.61
N ILE A 64 -2.45 1.80 -4.81
CA ILE A 64 -3.69 2.40 -5.25
C ILE A 64 -4.83 1.79 -4.43
N CYS A 65 -5.55 2.64 -3.66
CA CYS A 65 -6.68 2.24 -2.85
C CYS A 65 -7.98 2.20 -3.65
N ASP A 66 -8.18 3.17 -4.53
CA ASP A 66 -9.32 3.21 -5.44
C ASP A 66 -8.98 4.08 -6.65
N TYR A 67 -9.81 3.99 -7.69
CA TYR A 67 -9.65 4.78 -8.90
C TYR A 67 -11.00 5.05 -9.57
N ASN A 68 -11.12 6.22 -10.19
CA ASN A 68 -12.24 6.57 -11.04
C ASN A 68 -11.71 6.92 -12.44
N ARG A 69 -12.03 6.06 -13.42
CA ARG A 69 -11.55 6.23 -14.80
C ARG A 69 -12.23 7.39 -15.52
N GLU A 70 -13.49 7.67 -15.19
CA GLU A 70 -14.27 8.75 -15.81
C GLU A 70 -13.79 10.11 -15.31
N GLU A 71 -13.62 10.24 -14.00
CA GLU A 71 -13.10 11.45 -13.39
C GLU A 71 -11.57 11.56 -13.50
N GLY A 72 -10.87 10.48 -13.82
CA GLY A 72 -9.41 10.44 -13.93
C GLY A 72 -8.75 10.68 -12.60
N THR A 73 -9.25 10.08 -11.53
CA THR A 73 -8.73 10.22 -10.16
C THR A 73 -8.21 8.91 -9.60
N ILE A 74 -7.22 9.02 -8.72
CA ILE A 74 -6.61 7.94 -7.95
C ILE A 74 -6.74 8.27 -6.47
N THR A 75 -7.21 7.31 -5.69
CA THR A 75 -7.23 7.40 -4.23
C THR A 75 -6.03 6.65 -3.66
N ILE A 76 -5.27 7.31 -2.81
CA ILE A 76 -4.17 6.74 -2.03
C ILE A 76 -4.48 6.88 -0.55
N VAL A 77 -4.08 5.87 0.24
CA VAL A 77 -4.14 5.91 1.71
C VAL A 77 -2.75 5.61 2.25
N PHE A 78 -2.31 6.40 3.20
CA PHE A 78 -0.99 6.26 3.79
C PHE A 78 -1.00 6.52 5.29
N GLN A 79 0.00 5.96 5.96
CA GLN A 79 0.25 6.18 7.39
C GLN A 79 1.51 7.03 7.56
N THR A 80 1.48 8.00 8.48
CA THR A 80 2.67 8.76 8.84
C THR A 80 3.60 7.90 9.71
N VAL A 81 4.72 7.50 9.11
CA VAL A 81 5.73 6.66 9.76
C VAL A 81 7.13 7.28 9.73
N GLY A 82 7.35 8.30 8.92
CA GLY A 82 8.62 8.98 8.72
C GLY A 82 8.44 10.44 8.34
N ALA A 83 9.53 11.20 8.24
CA ALA A 83 9.51 12.64 7.98
C ALA A 83 8.76 13.01 6.68
N SER A 84 8.94 12.24 5.62
CA SER A 84 8.29 12.50 4.32
C SER A 84 6.78 12.25 4.37
N SER A 85 6.33 11.16 5.00
CA SER A 85 4.91 10.90 5.18
C SER A 85 4.25 11.88 6.16
N GLU A 86 5.00 12.41 7.14
CA GLU A 86 4.53 13.48 8.01
C GLU A 86 4.34 14.78 7.22
N LYS A 87 5.31 15.18 6.39
CA LYS A 87 5.13 16.35 5.49
C LYS A 87 3.94 16.16 4.56
N MET A 88 3.77 14.96 4.01
CA MET A 88 2.65 14.65 3.11
C MET A 88 1.30 14.80 3.82
N SER A 89 1.19 14.48 5.11
CA SER A 89 -0.06 14.61 5.88
C SER A 89 -0.54 16.05 6.07
N HIS A 90 0.31 17.04 5.81
CA HIS A 90 -0.04 18.46 5.86
C HIS A 90 -0.60 19.00 4.54
N LEU A 91 -0.48 18.24 3.44
CA LEU A 91 -1.06 18.63 2.16
C LEU A 91 -2.60 18.56 2.21
N GLN A 92 -3.24 19.50 1.54
CA GLN A 92 -4.69 19.66 1.53
C GLN A 92 -5.24 19.67 0.10
N ALA A 93 -6.56 19.67 -0.03
CA ALA A 93 -7.21 19.88 -1.31
C ALA A 93 -6.79 21.25 -1.89
N GLY A 94 -6.34 21.24 -3.14
CA GLY A 94 -5.76 22.40 -3.83
C GLY A 94 -4.22 22.39 -3.89
N ASP A 95 -3.55 21.65 -3.02
CA ASP A 95 -2.12 21.37 -3.16
C ASP A 95 -1.87 20.34 -4.29
N SER A 96 -0.63 20.09 -4.63
CA SER A 96 -0.26 19.16 -5.70
C SER A 96 0.98 18.36 -5.35
N PHE A 97 1.04 17.11 -5.82
CA PHE A 97 2.30 16.37 -5.87
C PHE A 97 3.15 16.84 -7.05
N HIS A 98 4.46 16.88 -6.83
CA HIS A 98 5.44 17.17 -7.89
C HIS A 98 5.53 15.98 -8.87
N ASP A 99 5.64 14.75 -8.36
CA ASP A 99 5.62 13.55 -9.19
C ASP A 99 4.53 12.58 -8.69
N PHE A 100 3.88 11.92 -9.65
CA PHE A 100 2.90 10.86 -9.43
C PHE A 100 3.06 9.80 -10.51
N VAL A 101 3.98 8.86 -10.28
CA VAL A 101 4.44 7.89 -11.28
C VAL A 101 3.70 6.58 -11.09
N GLY A 102 3.07 6.09 -12.15
CA GLY A 102 2.32 4.83 -12.14
C GLY A 102 1.43 4.63 -13.37
N PRO A 103 0.66 3.52 -13.42
CA PRO A 103 0.71 2.44 -12.44
C PRO A 103 2.03 1.68 -12.50
N LEU A 104 2.48 1.16 -11.36
CA LEU A 104 3.70 0.38 -11.21
C LEU A 104 3.38 -0.98 -10.56
N GLY A 105 4.27 -1.93 -10.74
CA GLY A 105 4.07 -3.31 -10.30
C GLY A 105 3.22 -4.13 -11.27
N ASN A 106 2.90 -5.33 -10.87
CA ASN A 106 1.98 -6.19 -11.58
C ASN A 106 0.58 -6.12 -10.94
N PRO A 107 -0.49 -6.13 -11.72
CA PRO A 107 -1.83 -6.29 -11.18
C PRO A 107 -1.99 -7.65 -10.50
N SER A 108 -2.94 -7.74 -9.58
CA SER A 108 -3.31 -9.01 -8.93
C SER A 108 -3.60 -10.09 -9.98
N GLU A 109 -3.16 -11.32 -9.72
CA GLU A 109 -3.22 -12.42 -10.71
C GLU A 109 -4.64 -12.67 -11.23
N PHE A 110 -5.65 -12.57 -10.37
CA PHE A 110 -7.04 -12.79 -10.76
C PHE A 110 -7.54 -11.84 -11.87
N VAL A 111 -6.93 -10.67 -12.04
CA VAL A 111 -7.30 -9.73 -13.13
C VAL A 111 -7.03 -10.33 -14.51
N LYS A 112 -6.11 -11.28 -14.60
CA LYS A 112 -5.69 -11.94 -15.85
C LYS A 112 -6.34 -13.32 -16.04
N GLU A 113 -7.02 -13.85 -15.03
CA GLU A 113 -7.66 -15.17 -15.09
C GLU A 113 -9.05 -15.10 -15.76
N ASP A 114 -9.50 -16.25 -16.24
CA ASP A 114 -10.86 -16.39 -16.78
C ASP A 114 -11.90 -16.24 -15.68
N LEU A 115 -12.93 -15.41 -15.92
CA LEU A 115 -13.99 -15.13 -14.94
C LEU A 115 -14.76 -16.38 -14.51
N GLU A 116 -14.94 -17.35 -15.39
CA GLU A 116 -15.63 -18.60 -15.03
C GLU A 116 -14.79 -19.46 -14.07
N VAL A 117 -13.47 -19.41 -14.16
CA VAL A 117 -12.56 -20.05 -13.20
C VAL A 117 -12.63 -19.31 -11.86
N LEU A 118 -12.59 -17.98 -11.88
CA LEU A 118 -12.64 -17.15 -10.65
C LEU A 118 -13.94 -17.33 -9.87
N LYS A 119 -15.10 -17.42 -10.54
CA LYS A 119 -16.41 -17.62 -9.91
C LYS A 119 -16.52 -18.93 -9.13
N ASN A 120 -15.68 -19.92 -9.45
CA ASN A 120 -15.66 -21.20 -8.73
C ASN A 120 -14.67 -21.19 -7.56
N LYS A 121 -13.86 -20.15 -7.38
CA LYS A 121 -12.89 -20.01 -6.28
C LYS A 121 -13.53 -19.26 -5.10
N LYS A 122 -13.15 -19.67 -3.91
CA LYS A 122 -13.49 -19.01 -2.64
C LYS A 122 -12.30 -18.22 -2.14
N TYR A 123 -12.47 -16.91 -2.04
CA TYR A 123 -11.42 -15.98 -1.65
C TYR A 123 -11.55 -15.57 -0.19
N LEU A 124 -10.41 -15.53 0.51
CA LEU A 124 -10.26 -14.94 1.83
C LEU A 124 -9.25 -13.80 1.75
N PHE A 125 -9.67 -12.58 2.02
CA PHE A 125 -8.77 -11.44 2.17
C PHE A 125 -8.50 -11.18 3.65
N VAL A 126 -7.24 -10.90 3.98
CA VAL A 126 -6.79 -10.61 5.34
C VAL A 126 -6.04 -9.30 5.35
N ALA A 127 -6.68 -8.27 5.89
CA ALA A 127 -6.16 -6.91 5.95
C ALA A 127 -5.71 -6.54 7.38
N GLY A 128 -4.54 -5.95 7.52
CA GLY A 128 -4.02 -5.46 8.81
C GLY A 128 -3.75 -3.95 8.80
N GLY A 129 -4.48 -3.20 9.63
CA GLY A 129 -4.33 -1.75 9.74
C GLY A 129 -4.49 -1.04 8.40
N VAL A 130 -3.48 -0.25 7.99
CA VAL A 130 -3.50 0.45 6.70
C VAL A 130 -3.55 -0.49 5.49
N GLY A 131 -3.24 -1.78 5.67
CA GLY A 131 -3.39 -2.82 4.64
C GLY A 131 -4.84 -3.04 4.18
N THR A 132 -5.83 -2.49 4.87
CA THR A 132 -7.23 -2.47 4.40
C THR A 132 -7.36 -1.68 3.09
N ALA A 133 -6.58 -0.62 2.92
CA ALA A 133 -6.62 0.21 1.72
C ALA A 133 -6.24 -0.54 0.43
N PRO A 134 -5.12 -1.29 0.34
CA PRO A 134 -4.80 -2.09 -0.85
C PRO A 134 -5.69 -3.32 -1.04
N VAL A 135 -6.37 -3.81 -0.01
CA VAL A 135 -7.35 -4.91 -0.13
C VAL A 135 -8.65 -4.42 -0.79
N TYR A 136 -9.06 -3.19 -0.48
CA TYR A 136 -10.32 -2.65 -0.95
C TYR A 136 -10.53 -2.72 -2.48
N PRO A 137 -9.62 -2.24 -3.34
CA PRO A 137 -9.80 -2.28 -4.79
C PRO A 137 -9.85 -3.71 -5.34
N GLN A 138 -9.21 -4.65 -4.68
CA GLN A 138 -9.21 -6.06 -5.08
C GLN A 138 -10.57 -6.71 -4.81
N VAL A 139 -11.12 -6.51 -3.62
CA VAL A 139 -12.45 -7.01 -3.24
C VAL A 139 -13.54 -6.32 -4.05
N LYS A 140 -13.43 -5.01 -4.27
CA LYS A 140 -14.33 -4.22 -5.12
C LYS A 140 -14.37 -4.78 -6.54
N TRP A 141 -13.21 -5.04 -7.14
CA TRP A 141 -13.11 -5.61 -8.49
C TRP A 141 -13.79 -6.98 -8.57
N LEU A 142 -13.55 -7.87 -7.60
CA LEU A 142 -14.20 -9.18 -7.56
C LEU A 142 -15.73 -9.03 -7.47
N LYS A 143 -16.23 -8.15 -6.60
CA LYS A 143 -17.65 -7.87 -6.45
C LYS A 143 -18.28 -7.34 -7.73
N GLU A 144 -17.63 -6.42 -8.44
CA GLU A 144 -18.06 -5.89 -9.73
C GLU A 144 -18.17 -6.98 -10.81
N HIS A 145 -17.40 -8.07 -10.67
CA HIS A 145 -17.46 -9.23 -11.56
C HIS A 145 -18.33 -10.40 -11.04
N GLY A 146 -19.13 -10.13 -9.99
CA GLY A 146 -20.06 -11.10 -9.43
C GLY A 146 -19.43 -12.19 -8.57
N ILE A 147 -18.26 -11.93 -7.99
CA ILE A 147 -17.51 -12.85 -7.12
C ILE A 147 -17.50 -12.28 -5.71
N ASP A 148 -18.07 -13.04 -4.78
CA ASP A 148 -18.06 -12.68 -3.36
C ASP A 148 -16.79 -13.20 -2.68
N ALA A 149 -16.17 -12.35 -1.88
CA ALA A 149 -14.99 -12.69 -1.09
C ALA A 149 -15.25 -12.45 0.40
N ASP A 150 -14.76 -13.34 1.25
CA ASP A 150 -14.72 -13.13 2.69
C ASP A 150 -13.53 -12.22 3.03
N VAL A 151 -13.74 -11.24 3.90
CA VAL A 151 -12.72 -10.26 4.28
C VAL A 151 -12.55 -10.23 5.79
N ILE A 152 -11.33 -10.35 6.26
CA ILE A 152 -10.94 -10.12 7.67
C ILE A 152 -10.21 -8.78 7.72
N VAL A 153 -10.71 -7.85 8.54
CA VAL A 153 -10.02 -6.58 8.84
C VAL A 153 -9.59 -6.59 10.31
N GLY A 154 -8.29 -6.48 10.53
CA GLY A 154 -7.69 -6.43 11.86
C GLY A 154 -7.02 -5.10 12.12
N ALA A 155 -7.18 -4.55 13.33
CA ALA A 155 -6.48 -3.38 13.81
C ALA A 155 -6.08 -3.55 15.29
N LYS A 156 -5.15 -2.71 15.78
CA LYS A 156 -4.79 -2.72 17.20
C LYS A 156 -5.97 -2.29 18.08
N THR A 157 -6.69 -1.25 17.67
CA THR A 157 -7.81 -0.65 18.38
C THR A 157 -8.91 -0.26 17.39
N LYS A 158 -10.13 -0.03 17.89
CA LYS A 158 -11.26 0.47 17.08
C LYS A 158 -10.91 1.72 16.28
N ASP A 159 -10.21 2.67 16.91
CA ASP A 159 -9.91 3.98 16.31
C ASP A 159 -8.91 3.91 15.14
N LEU A 160 -8.28 2.75 14.92
CA LEU A 160 -7.37 2.49 13.81
C LEU A 160 -8.02 1.67 12.68
N LEU A 161 -9.29 1.34 12.80
CA LEU A 161 -10.07 0.74 11.72
C LEU A 161 -10.38 1.80 10.66
N ILE A 162 -10.13 1.47 9.41
CA ILE A 162 -10.38 2.34 8.26
C ILE A 162 -11.21 1.62 7.21
N LEU A 163 -11.96 2.36 6.40
CA LEU A 163 -12.72 1.86 5.25
C LEU A 163 -13.68 0.71 5.60
N GLU A 164 -14.20 0.66 6.83
CA GLU A 164 -15.09 -0.43 7.27
C GLU A 164 -16.40 -0.43 6.47
N LYS A 165 -17.01 0.73 6.27
CA LYS A 165 -18.26 0.87 5.51
C LYS A 165 -18.09 0.57 4.03
N GLU A 166 -17.00 1.04 3.46
CA GLU A 166 -16.63 0.80 2.06
C GLU A 166 -16.38 -0.70 1.85
N MET A 167 -15.66 -1.33 2.76
CA MET A 167 -15.39 -2.76 2.71
C MET A 167 -16.66 -3.60 2.90
N GLU A 168 -17.56 -3.21 3.81
CA GLU A 168 -18.84 -3.89 4.04
C GLU A 168 -19.74 -3.87 2.79
N ALA A 169 -19.65 -2.80 1.99
CA ALA A 169 -20.43 -2.67 0.76
C ALA A 169 -19.96 -3.62 -0.36
N VAL A 170 -18.70 -4.06 -0.34
CA VAL A 170 -18.09 -4.88 -1.41
C VAL A 170 -17.77 -6.30 -0.98
N ALA A 171 -17.58 -6.57 0.31
CA ALA A 171 -17.30 -7.90 0.83
C ALA A 171 -18.53 -8.82 0.75
N GLY A 172 -18.30 -10.11 0.54
CA GLY A 172 -19.33 -11.13 0.73
C GLY A 172 -19.67 -11.30 2.20
N ASN A 173 -18.64 -11.43 3.05
CA ASN A 173 -18.75 -11.36 4.52
C ASN A 173 -17.57 -10.56 5.05
N LEU A 174 -17.83 -9.65 5.98
CA LEU A 174 -16.80 -8.86 6.65
C LEU A 174 -16.66 -9.31 8.11
N TYR A 175 -15.42 -9.63 8.50
CA TYR A 175 -15.05 -10.01 9.87
C TYR A 175 -14.08 -8.99 10.42
N VAL A 176 -14.49 -8.28 11.47
CA VAL A 176 -13.65 -7.26 12.11
C VAL A 176 -13.12 -7.77 13.45
N THR A 177 -11.83 -7.53 13.70
CA THR A 177 -11.18 -7.88 14.96
C THR A 177 -10.25 -6.77 15.43
N THR A 178 -10.14 -6.60 16.76
CA THR A 178 -9.16 -5.68 17.35
C THR A 178 -8.32 -6.43 18.39
N ASP A 179 -7.02 -6.14 18.42
CA ASP A 179 -6.08 -6.83 19.32
C ASP A 179 -6.47 -6.61 20.80
N ASP A 180 -6.91 -5.40 21.12
CA ASP A 180 -7.32 -5.00 22.50
C ASP A 180 -8.76 -5.39 22.87
N GLY A 181 -9.58 -5.75 21.89
CA GLY A 181 -11.01 -6.07 22.08
C GLY A 181 -11.91 -4.86 22.19
N SER A 182 -11.46 -3.68 21.76
CA SER A 182 -12.25 -2.44 21.81
C SER A 182 -13.42 -2.42 20.84
N TYR A 183 -13.48 -3.38 19.87
CA TYR A 183 -14.56 -3.44 18.88
C TYR A 183 -14.79 -4.85 18.35
N VAL A 184 -16.07 -5.23 18.18
CA VAL A 184 -16.62 -6.48 17.63
C VAL A 184 -16.03 -7.73 18.29
N ARG A 185 -14.78 -8.07 18.00
CA ARG A 185 -14.10 -9.27 18.48
C ARG A 185 -12.70 -8.93 18.98
N LYS A 186 -12.28 -9.51 20.10
CA LYS A 186 -10.91 -9.49 20.57
C LYS A 186 -10.10 -10.60 19.93
N GLY A 187 -8.94 -10.29 19.39
CA GLY A 187 -7.99 -11.27 18.87
C GLY A 187 -7.29 -10.80 17.60
N MET A 188 -6.35 -11.60 17.16
CA MET A 188 -5.59 -11.35 15.92
C MET A 188 -6.36 -11.89 14.70
N VAL A 189 -5.99 -11.44 13.51
CA VAL A 189 -6.55 -11.95 12.24
C VAL A 189 -6.38 -13.47 12.10
N THR A 190 -5.30 -14.04 12.63
CA THR A 190 -5.04 -15.48 12.65
C THR A 190 -6.07 -16.26 13.49
N ASP A 191 -6.59 -15.67 14.56
CA ASP A 191 -7.63 -16.30 15.38
C ASP A 191 -8.96 -16.36 14.62
N VAL A 192 -9.23 -15.33 13.81
CA VAL A 192 -10.42 -15.31 12.93
C VAL A 192 -10.28 -16.38 11.83
N ILE A 193 -9.11 -16.51 11.20
CA ILE A 193 -8.86 -17.55 10.18
C ILE A 193 -9.09 -18.94 10.78
N LYS A 194 -8.53 -19.24 11.96
CA LYS A 194 -8.74 -20.50 12.66
C LYS A 194 -10.21 -20.78 12.91
N ASP A 195 -10.93 -19.79 13.40
CA ASP A 195 -12.35 -19.91 13.69
C ASP A 195 -13.16 -20.23 12.43
N LEU A 196 -12.94 -19.48 11.34
CA LEU A 196 -13.63 -19.69 10.07
C LEU A 196 -13.36 -21.08 9.49
N VAL A 197 -12.13 -21.55 9.51
CA VAL A 197 -11.74 -22.81 8.88
C VAL A 197 -12.01 -24.00 9.80
N GLN A 198 -11.54 -23.95 11.05
CA GLN A 198 -11.58 -25.10 11.95
C GLN A 198 -12.92 -25.26 12.67
N ASN A 199 -13.56 -24.14 13.10
CA ASN A 199 -14.81 -24.21 13.87
C ASN A 199 -16.03 -24.11 12.97
N GLN A 200 -16.01 -23.25 11.93
CA GLN A 200 -17.14 -23.06 11.03
C GLN A 200 -17.06 -23.93 9.76
N GLY A 201 -15.93 -24.63 9.53
CA GLY A 201 -15.75 -25.53 8.40
C GLY A 201 -15.70 -24.85 7.04
N LYS A 202 -15.41 -23.54 6.99
CA LYS A 202 -15.24 -22.82 5.73
C LYS A 202 -13.98 -23.29 5.00
N LYS A 203 -14.07 -23.33 3.68
CA LYS A 203 -12.94 -23.69 2.81
C LYS A 203 -12.65 -22.52 1.88
N TYR A 204 -11.38 -22.24 1.68
CA TYR A 204 -10.88 -21.19 0.80
C TYR A 204 -9.87 -21.76 -0.18
N ASP A 205 -9.96 -21.34 -1.43
CA ASP A 205 -9.03 -21.74 -2.49
C ASP A 205 -7.84 -20.80 -2.58
N VAL A 206 -8.02 -19.54 -2.16
CA VAL A 206 -6.97 -18.52 -2.15
C VAL A 206 -7.16 -17.61 -0.93
N CYS A 207 -6.07 -17.37 -0.22
CA CYS A 207 -5.95 -16.33 0.79
C CYS A 207 -5.06 -15.20 0.26
N VAL A 208 -5.48 -13.94 0.41
CA VAL A 208 -4.66 -12.76 0.10
C VAL A 208 -4.45 -11.99 1.39
N ALA A 209 -3.20 -11.84 1.84
CA ALA A 209 -2.88 -11.16 3.09
C ALA A 209 -2.06 -9.90 2.83
N ILE A 210 -2.54 -8.74 3.30
CA ILE A 210 -1.90 -7.44 3.13
C ILE A 210 -1.89 -6.68 4.46
N GLY A 211 -0.71 -6.27 4.88
CA GLY A 211 -0.54 -5.53 6.14
C GLY A 211 0.90 -5.52 6.64
N PRO A 212 1.12 -5.36 7.94
CA PRO A 212 2.45 -5.43 8.52
C PRO A 212 3.16 -6.75 8.17
N MET A 213 4.45 -6.68 7.84
CA MET A 213 5.25 -7.84 7.42
C MET A 213 5.15 -9.01 8.42
N ILE A 214 5.15 -8.71 9.71
CA ILE A 214 5.01 -9.72 10.77
C ILE A 214 3.63 -10.39 10.76
N MET A 215 2.56 -9.64 10.47
CA MET A 215 1.21 -10.20 10.34
C MET A 215 1.16 -11.17 9.15
N MET A 216 1.65 -10.75 7.99
CA MET A 216 1.70 -11.58 6.78
C MET A 216 2.48 -12.86 7.02
N LYS A 217 3.63 -12.80 7.73
CA LYS A 217 4.39 -13.98 8.14
C LYS A 217 3.54 -14.98 8.92
N PHE A 218 2.83 -14.51 9.96
CA PHE A 218 2.02 -15.42 10.79
C PHE A 218 0.78 -15.93 10.06
N VAL A 219 0.17 -15.14 9.20
CA VAL A 219 -0.92 -15.60 8.32
C VAL A 219 -0.40 -16.72 7.42
N CYS A 220 0.76 -16.53 6.76
CA CYS A 220 1.35 -17.55 5.88
C CYS A 220 1.72 -18.85 6.61
N LEU A 221 2.24 -18.77 7.84
CA LEU A 221 2.53 -19.94 8.65
C LEU A 221 1.23 -20.74 8.93
N LEU A 222 0.17 -20.04 9.34
CA LEU A 222 -1.11 -20.66 9.63
C LEU A 222 -1.77 -21.24 8.36
N THR A 223 -1.82 -20.47 7.27
CA THR A 223 -2.47 -20.94 6.03
C THR A 223 -1.72 -22.09 5.39
N LYS A 224 -0.40 -22.19 5.60
CA LYS A 224 0.38 -23.35 5.19
C LYS A 224 -0.03 -24.61 5.93
N GLU A 225 -0.27 -24.52 7.26
CA GLU A 225 -0.80 -25.63 8.06
C GLU A 225 -2.24 -26.02 7.64
N LEU A 226 -3.02 -25.04 7.19
CA LEU A 226 -4.40 -25.24 6.72
C LEU A 226 -4.49 -25.59 5.22
N GLU A 227 -3.36 -25.73 4.53
CA GLU A 227 -3.26 -26.03 3.09
C GLU A 227 -4.01 -25.04 2.20
N ILE A 228 -4.04 -23.74 2.59
CA ILE A 228 -4.65 -22.66 1.82
C ILE A 228 -3.56 -21.89 1.07
N PRO A 229 -3.50 -21.94 -0.27
CA PRO A 229 -2.60 -21.10 -1.07
C PRO A 229 -2.73 -19.64 -0.69
N THR A 230 -1.60 -18.97 -0.42
CA THR A 230 -1.62 -17.61 0.14
C THR A 230 -0.74 -16.67 -0.65
N ILE A 231 -1.32 -15.58 -1.10
CA ILE A 231 -0.64 -14.46 -1.75
C ILE A 231 -0.43 -13.35 -0.72
N VAL A 232 0.72 -12.71 -0.75
CA VAL A 232 1.04 -11.55 0.09
C VAL A 232 1.48 -10.38 -0.77
N SER A 233 1.00 -9.18 -0.47
CA SER A 233 1.49 -7.96 -1.10
C SER A 233 2.59 -7.36 -0.24
N LEU A 234 3.84 -7.44 -0.71
CA LEU A 234 5.01 -7.01 0.03
C LEU A 234 5.24 -5.50 -0.11
N ASN A 235 5.66 -4.89 0.99
CA ASN A 235 5.96 -3.46 1.10
C ASN A 235 7.44 -3.20 1.48
N PRO A 236 8.44 -3.70 0.72
CA PRO A 236 9.82 -3.38 0.97
C PRO A 236 10.12 -1.92 0.65
N ILE A 237 11.31 -1.46 1.06
CA ILE A 237 11.80 -0.13 0.66
C ILE A 237 11.89 -0.07 -0.87
N MET A 238 11.25 0.92 -1.47
CA MET A 238 11.29 1.19 -2.91
C MET A 238 11.74 2.62 -3.15
N VAL A 239 12.57 2.85 -4.17
CA VAL A 239 13.08 4.17 -4.56
C VAL A 239 12.71 4.46 -6.01
N ASP A 240 13.17 3.61 -6.93
CA ASP A 240 13.01 3.81 -8.36
C ASP A 240 11.65 3.34 -8.89
N GLY A 241 11.24 2.12 -8.52
CA GLY A 241 9.96 1.54 -8.94
C GLY A 241 9.97 0.85 -10.30
N THR A 242 11.11 0.83 -11.01
CA THR A 242 11.26 0.26 -12.36
C THR A 242 12.25 -0.90 -12.43
N GLY A 243 12.71 -1.41 -11.28
CA GLY A 243 13.62 -2.56 -11.19
C GLY A 243 15.11 -2.22 -11.30
N MET A 244 15.48 -0.95 -11.46
CA MET A 244 16.88 -0.57 -11.70
C MET A 244 17.72 -0.50 -10.42
N CYS A 245 17.20 0.05 -9.33
CA CYS A 245 17.99 0.34 -8.13
C CYS A 245 18.18 -0.86 -7.20
N GLY A 246 17.37 -1.91 -7.31
CA GLY A 246 17.43 -3.10 -6.45
C GLY A 246 17.07 -2.88 -4.96
N ALA A 247 16.55 -1.70 -4.58
CA ALA A 247 16.18 -1.40 -3.20
C ALA A 247 15.08 -2.33 -2.69
N CYS A 248 14.09 -2.65 -3.53
CA CYS A 248 12.94 -3.48 -3.24
C CYS A 248 13.19 -4.99 -3.34
N ARG A 249 14.45 -5.41 -3.29
CA ARG A 249 14.82 -6.83 -3.38
C ARG A 249 14.23 -7.66 -2.24
N VAL A 250 13.62 -8.78 -2.61
CA VAL A 250 13.07 -9.81 -1.72
C VAL A 250 13.49 -11.18 -2.19
N THR A 251 13.55 -12.17 -1.30
CA THR A 251 13.83 -13.56 -1.67
C THR A 251 12.53 -14.37 -1.61
N VAL A 252 12.15 -14.97 -2.75
CA VAL A 252 10.94 -15.78 -2.90
C VAL A 252 11.33 -17.10 -3.56
N GLY A 253 11.02 -18.23 -2.90
CA GLY A 253 11.40 -19.56 -3.40
C GLY A 253 12.90 -19.78 -3.55
N GLY A 254 13.72 -19.04 -2.79
CA GLY A 254 15.18 -19.07 -2.89
C GLY A 254 15.75 -18.18 -3.99
N GLU A 255 14.93 -17.55 -4.80
CA GLU A 255 15.34 -16.63 -5.86
C GLU A 255 15.19 -15.16 -5.43
N VAL A 256 16.09 -14.32 -5.93
CA VAL A 256 15.98 -12.86 -5.74
C VAL A 256 14.96 -12.30 -6.72
N LYS A 257 13.97 -11.57 -6.20
CA LYS A 257 12.94 -10.85 -6.95
C LYS A 257 12.98 -9.37 -6.59
N PHE A 258 12.46 -8.52 -7.47
CA PHE A 258 12.30 -7.09 -7.23
C PHE A 258 10.80 -6.76 -7.13
N ALA A 259 10.34 -6.42 -5.94
CA ALA A 259 8.91 -6.24 -5.67
C ALA A 259 8.24 -5.18 -6.56
N CYS A 260 8.98 -4.23 -7.08
CA CYS A 260 8.43 -3.19 -7.95
C CYS A 260 8.16 -3.64 -9.39
N VAL A 261 8.74 -4.76 -9.86
CA VAL A 261 8.57 -5.25 -11.24
C VAL A 261 8.15 -6.72 -11.31
N ASP A 262 8.55 -7.55 -10.33
CA ASP A 262 8.15 -8.95 -10.23
C ASP A 262 6.90 -9.15 -9.37
N GLY A 263 6.57 -8.14 -8.52
CA GLY A 263 5.45 -8.12 -7.58
C GLY A 263 4.54 -6.89 -7.79
N PRO A 264 3.97 -6.33 -6.73
CA PRO A 264 4.30 -6.54 -5.30
C PRO A 264 3.73 -7.82 -4.67
N GLU A 265 2.88 -8.55 -5.38
CA GLU A 265 2.25 -9.77 -4.88
C GLU A 265 3.10 -10.99 -5.18
N PHE A 266 3.24 -11.88 -4.17
CA PHE A 266 4.05 -13.10 -4.25
C PHE A 266 3.38 -14.24 -3.48
N ASP A 267 3.76 -15.48 -3.82
CA ASP A 267 3.44 -16.66 -3.00
C ASP A 267 4.01 -16.48 -1.58
N GLY A 268 3.12 -16.25 -0.63
CA GLY A 268 3.48 -16.00 0.75
C GLY A 268 4.19 -17.18 1.43
N HIS A 269 3.95 -18.42 0.98
CA HIS A 269 4.62 -19.60 1.50
C HIS A 269 6.07 -19.74 1.03
N ALA A 270 6.44 -19.00 -0.02
CA ALA A 270 7.79 -19.01 -0.59
C ALA A 270 8.63 -17.79 -0.16
N VAL A 271 8.02 -16.76 0.46
CA VAL A 271 8.71 -15.53 0.88
C VAL A 271 9.63 -15.76 2.08
N ASN A 272 10.86 -15.24 2.00
CA ASN A 272 11.75 -15.14 3.15
C ASN A 272 11.43 -13.88 3.98
N PHE A 273 10.46 -13.99 4.87
CA PHE A 273 10.00 -12.88 5.72
C PHE A 273 11.10 -12.37 6.68
N ASP A 274 11.98 -13.23 7.17
CA ASP A 274 13.03 -12.81 8.11
C ASP A 274 14.06 -11.90 7.43
N GLU A 275 14.44 -12.21 6.20
CA GLU A 275 15.28 -11.33 5.39
C GLU A 275 14.53 -10.03 5.04
N ALA A 276 13.28 -10.11 4.61
CA ALA A 276 12.48 -8.95 4.25
C ALA A 276 12.33 -7.97 5.43
N MET A 277 12.01 -8.46 6.62
CA MET A 277 11.92 -7.65 7.85
C MET A 277 13.28 -7.04 8.24
N LYS A 278 14.38 -7.78 8.09
CA LYS A 278 15.73 -7.26 8.35
C LYS A 278 16.07 -6.12 7.38
N ARG A 279 15.71 -6.25 6.11
CA ARG A 279 15.93 -5.20 5.10
C ARG A 279 15.13 -3.94 5.37
N GLN A 280 13.91 -4.04 5.89
CA GLN A 280 13.12 -2.86 6.31
C GLN A 280 13.78 -2.02 7.42
N GLN A 281 14.77 -2.58 8.13
CA GLN A 281 15.50 -1.88 9.20
C GLN A 281 16.71 -1.07 8.69
N MET A 282 17.10 -1.20 7.41
CA MET A 282 18.38 -0.70 6.88
C MET A 282 18.59 0.80 7.08
N TYR A 283 17.53 1.60 7.00
CA TYR A 283 17.61 3.07 7.08
C TYR A 283 17.03 3.68 8.36
N LYS A 284 16.69 2.86 9.37
CA LYS A 284 16.06 3.36 10.61
C LYS A 284 16.81 4.50 11.29
N THR A 285 18.13 4.46 11.29
CA THR A 285 18.95 5.55 11.90
C THR A 285 18.80 6.85 11.10
N ALA A 286 18.81 6.78 9.76
CA ALA A 286 18.63 7.93 8.90
C ALA A 286 17.21 8.49 9.00
N GLU A 287 16.21 7.62 9.02
CA GLU A 287 14.79 7.98 9.22
C GLU A 287 14.57 8.68 10.56
N GLY A 288 15.16 8.15 11.65
CA GLY A 288 15.09 8.76 12.97
C GLY A 288 15.72 10.17 13.01
N ARG A 289 16.86 10.36 12.36
CA ARG A 289 17.50 11.69 12.23
C ARG A 289 16.64 12.65 11.42
N ALA A 290 16.02 12.19 10.34
CA ALA A 290 15.14 13.01 9.51
C ALA A 290 13.88 13.47 10.28
N ILE A 291 13.31 12.60 11.11
CA ILE A 291 12.18 12.95 11.99
C ILE A 291 12.61 13.99 13.04
N LEU A 292 13.74 13.79 13.71
CA LEU A 292 14.26 14.75 14.68
C LEU A 292 14.50 16.13 14.04
N LYS A 293 15.13 16.15 12.86
CA LYS A 293 15.34 17.39 12.10
C LYS A 293 14.03 18.10 11.75
N LEU A 294 12.98 17.35 11.43
CA LEU A 294 11.66 17.91 11.15
C LEU A 294 11.01 18.51 12.41
N GLN A 295 11.17 17.85 13.57
CA GLN A 295 10.58 18.29 14.86
C GLN A 295 11.29 19.48 15.49
N GLU A 296 12.62 19.52 15.41
CA GLU A 296 13.46 20.55 16.03
C GLU A 296 13.67 21.80 15.13
N GLY A 297 13.26 21.71 13.88
CA GLY A 297 13.66 22.66 12.84
C GLY A 297 15.12 22.47 12.44
N ASP A 298 15.59 23.21 11.45
CA ASP A 298 16.98 23.20 11.03
C ASP A 298 17.83 24.03 12.00
N THR A 299 18.12 23.48 13.18
CA THR A 299 18.90 24.17 14.24
C THR A 299 20.38 24.31 13.89
N HIS A 300 20.84 23.75 12.77
CA HIS A 300 22.20 23.93 12.25
C HIS A 300 22.37 25.24 11.46
N HIS A 301 22.09 26.38 12.09
CA HIS A 301 22.82 27.61 11.82
C HIS A 301 24.13 27.61 12.67
N GLY A 302 24.83 26.50 12.66
CA GLY A 302 26.17 26.41 13.18
C GLY A 302 27.15 26.95 12.16
N GLY A 303 27.18 28.27 12.03
CA GLY A 303 28.36 28.93 11.49
C GLY A 303 29.56 28.53 12.35
N CYS A 304 30.53 27.83 11.77
CA CYS A 304 31.90 27.82 12.30
C CYS A 304 32.37 29.25 12.32
N GLY A 305 32.13 29.92 13.45
CA GLY A 305 32.75 31.18 13.74
C GLY A 305 34.26 30.97 13.82
N HIS A 306 34.98 31.65 12.93
CA HIS A 306 36.36 32.07 13.05
C HIS A 306 37.36 31.07 13.64
N CYS A 307 38.00 30.28 12.79
CA CYS A 307 39.44 30.07 12.93
C CYS A 307 40.13 31.35 12.46
N SER A 308 40.40 32.28 13.37
CA SER A 308 41.36 33.34 13.15
C SER A 308 42.76 32.70 13.23
N ASP A 309 43.48 32.73 12.13
CA ASP A 309 44.93 32.50 12.11
C ASP A 309 45.63 33.43 13.10
N ASN A 310 46.49 32.88 13.94
CA ASN A 310 47.70 33.47 14.47
C ASN A 310 48.76 32.34 14.56
#